data_535f061dd879289d6302c147494f237a
#
_entry.id   535f061dd879289d6302c147494f237a
#
_cell.length_a   1.000
_cell.length_b   1.000
_cell.length_c   1.000
_cell.angle_alpha   90.00
_cell.angle_beta   90.00
_cell.angle_gamma   90.00
#
_symmetry.space_group_name_H-M   'P 1'
#
loop_
_entity.id
_entity.type
_entity.pdbx_description
1 polymer ?
#
loop_
_entity_poly.entity_id
_entity_poly.type
_entity_poly.pdbx_seq_one_letter_code
_entity_poly.pdbx_strand_id
1 'polypeptide(L)'
;MFENQPKGLYALALANTGERFGYYTMIAIFVLFLQSNFGWSEGLAGTVYSTFLMLIYFLPVLGGWVADKIGFSKCVTFGIVVMFLGYLLMAIPAGQGTFAITMMMVALLMISIGTSLFKGNLQVMVGKLYDAPEYADRRDSGF
;
A
#
# COMPACT_ATOMS: atom_id res chain seq x y z
N MET A 1 26.74 8.60 5.93
CA MET A 1 25.28 8.53 6.06
C MET A 1 24.77 7.09 5.97
N PHE A 2 25.22 6.27 5.03
CA PHE A 2 24.73 4.88 4.86
C PHE A 2 25.64 3.79 5.44
N GLU A 3 26.76 4.15 6.03
CA GLU A 3 27.71 3.19 6.61
C GLU A 3 27.18 2.58 7.91
N ASN A 4 27.33 1.25 8.03
CA ASN A 4 26.94 0.47 9.21
C ASN A 4 25.43 0.55 9.58
N GLN A 5 24.55 0.70 8.61
CA GLN A 5 23.10 0.58 8.81
C GLN A 5 22.67 -0.89 8.81
N PRO A 6 21.57 -1.25 9.52
CA PRO A 6 21.04 -2.62 9.48
C PRO A 6 20.68 -3.03 8.07
N LYS A 7 21.05 -4.24 7.66
CA LYS A 7 20.75 -4.75 6.30
C LYS A 7 19.23 -4.77 6.00
N GLY A 8 18.40 -4.98 7.02
CA GLY A 8 16.96 -4.93 6.90
C GLY A 8 16.40 -3.57 6.45
N LEU A 9 17.10 -2.47 6.76
CA LEU A 9 16.70 -1.12 6.34
C LEU A 9 16.59 -1.01 4.82
N TYR A 10 17.57 -1.56 4.08
CA TYR A 10 17.55 -1.51 2.62
C TYR A 10 16.37 -2.29 2.02
N ALA A 11 16.06 -3.45 2.59
CA ALA A 11 14.92 -4.23 2.15
C ALA A 11 13.58 -3.50 2.40
N LEU A 12 13.42 -2.89 3.58
CA LEU A 12 12.22 -2.11 3.91
C LEU A 12 12.11 -0.84 3.06
N ALA A 13 13.23 -0.15 2.79
CA ALA A 13 13.26 1.02 1.92
C ALA A 13 12.88 0.67 0.47
N LEU A 14 13.39 -0.45 -0.06
CA LEU A 14 13.03 -0.93 -1.40
C LEU A 14 11.55 -1.33 -1.47
N ALA A 15 11.04 -2.01 -0.44
CA ALA A 15 9.62 -2.35 -0.35
C ALA A 15 8.73 -1.10 -0.33
N ASN A 16 9.11 -0.08 0.45
CA ASN A 16 8.41 1.21 0.48
C ASN A 16 8.46 1.92 -0.88
N THR A 17 9.61 1.92 -1.53
CA THR A 17 9.78 2.53 -2.87
C THR A 17 8.89 1.83 -3.90
N GLY A 18 8.85 0.49 -3.90
CA GLY A 18 8.00 -0.29 -4.80
C GLY A 18 6.51 -0.02 -4.56
N GLU A 19 6.08 0.02 -3.30
CA GLU A 19 4.69 0.37 -2.95
C GLU A 19 4.34 1.79 -3.45
N ARG A 20 5.19 2.77 -3.19
CA ARG A 20 4.98 4.15 -3.64
C ARG A 20 4.93 4.26 -5.16
N PHE A 21 5.83 3.59 -5.83
CA PHE A 21 5.84 3.57 -7.30
C PHE A 21 4.52 3.01 -7.86
N GLY A 22 4.07 1.85 -7.39
CA GLY A 22 2.80 1.25 -7.83
C GLY A 22 1.60 2.17 -7.53
N TYR A 23 1.54 2.72 -6.32
CA TYR A 23 0.47 3.61 -5.91
C TYR A 23 0.40 4.87 -6.77
N TYR A 24 1.51 5.62 -6.91
CA TYR A 24 1.51 6.87 -7.68
C TYR A 24 1.29 6.65 -9.17
N THR A 25 1.80 5.57 -9.72
CA THR A 25 1.54 5.20 -11.12
C THR A 25 0.05 4.97 -11.36
N MET A 26 -0.61 4.23 -10.46
CA MET A 26 -2.03 3.95 -10.58
C MET A 26 -2.88 5.22 -10.41
N ILE A 27 -2.69 6.00 -9.34
CA ILE A 27 -3.55 7.15 -9.09
C ILE A 27 -3.42 8.26 -10.14
N ALA A 28 -2.26 8.37 -10.78
CA ALA A 28 -2.03 9.37 -11.83
C ALA A 28 -2.97 9.22 -13.03
N ILE A 29 -3.39 8.00 -13.33
CA ILE A 29 -4.23 7.68 -14.48
C ILE A 29 -5.63 7.18 -14.10
N PHE A 30 -5.88 6.94 -12.81
CA PHE A 30 -7.06 6.21 -12.37
C PHE A 30 -8.38 6.90 -12.73
N VAL A 31 -8.52 8.20 -12.50
CA VAL A 31 -9.73 8.96 -12.86
C VAL A 31 -9.95 8.93 -14.37
N LEU A 32 -8.90 9.14 -15.16
CA LEU A 32 -8.96 9.06 -16.62
C LEU A 32 -9.36 7.67 -17.10
N PHE A 33 -8.87 6.62 -16.44
CA PHE A 33 -9.27 5.25 -16.72
C PHE A 33 -10.75 5.03 -16.47
N LEU A 34 -11.30 5.51 -15.34
CA LEU A 34 -12.71 5.38 -15.02
C LEU A 34 -13.61 6.07 -16.06
N GLN A 35 -13.21 7.24 -16.52
CA GLN A 35 -13.94 7.98 -17.54
C GLN A 35 -13.82 7.34 -18.92
N SER A 36 -12.62 6.96 -19.33
CA SER A 36 -12.37 6.45 -20.68
C SER A 36 -12.86 5.00 -20.88
N ASN A 37 -12.66 4.14 -19.88
CA ASN A 37 -13.03 2.71 -19.98
C ASN A 37 -14.50 2.45 -19.66
N PHE A 38 -15.04 3.09 -18.63
CA PHE A 38 -16.41 2.87 -18.18
C PHE A 38 -17.39 3.96 -18.63
N GLY A 39 -16.92 5.05 -19.22
CA GLY A 39 -17.74 6.18 -19.63
C GLY A 39 -18.39 6.91 -18.45
N TRP A 40 -17.79 6.84 -17.26
CA TRP A 40 -18.34 7.46 -16.07
C TRP A 40 -18.18 8.99 -16.12
N SER A 41 -19.17 9.69 -15.55
CA SER A 41 -19.09 11.14 -15.38
C SER A 41 -17.90 11.50 -14.46
N GLU A 42 -17.40 12.72 -14.60
CA GLU A 42 -16.34 13.26 -13.74
C GLU A 42 -16.70 13.16 -12.24
N GLY A 43 -17.98 13.46 -11.89
CA GLY A 43 -18.47 13.37 -10.52
C GLY A 43 -18.44 11.95 -9.96
N LEU A 44 -18.87 10.95 -10.75
CA LEU A 44 -18.84 9.55 -10.31
C LEU A 44 -17.41 9.03 -10.19
N ALA A 45 -16.56 9.29 -11.20
CA ALA A 45 -15.15 8.90 -11.15
C ALA A 45 -14.43 9.56 -9.98
N GLY A 46 -14.68 10.84 -9.72
CA GLY A 46 -14.15 11.57 -8.57
C GLY A 46 -14.61 11.01 -7.22
N THR A 47 -15.88 10.59 -7.12
CA THR A 47 -16.42 9.95 -5.91
C THR A 47 -15.73 8.62 -5.61
N VAL A 48 -15.56 7.77 -6.61
CA VAL A 48 -14.86 6.49 -6.44
C VAL A 48 -13.40 6.72 -6.06
N TYR A 49 -12.72 7.65 -6.73
CA TYR A 49 -11.35 8.04 -6.41
C TYR A 49 -11.21 8.54 -4.96
N SER A 50 -12.08 9.45 -4.54
CA SER A 50 -12.06 10.01 -3.19
C SER A 50 -12.35 8.96 -2.11
N THR A 51 -13.29 8.06 -2.38
CA THR A 51 -13.60 6.93 -1.49
C THR A 51 -12.40 6.00 -1.35
N PHE A 52 -11.72 5.70 -2.44
CA PHE A 52 -10.51 4.91 -2.42
C PHE A 52 -9.40 5.57 -1.59
N LEU A 53 -9.17 6.89 -1.79
CA LEU A 53 -8.21 7.63 -0.97
C LEU A 53 -8.59 7.62 0.51
N MET A 54 -9.85 7.83 0.83
CA MET A 54 -10.35 7.77 2.21
C MET A 54 -10.01 6.42 2.85
N LEU A 55 -10.24 5.31 2.15
CA LEU A 55 -9.91 3.97 2.65
C LEU A 55 -8.40 3.81 2.90
N ILE A 56 -7.56 4.26 1.97
CA ILE A 56 -6.09 4.19 2.10
C ILE A 56 -5.57 4.97 3.31
N TYR A 57 -6.21 6.07 3.67
CA TYR A 57 -5.77 6.87 4.82
C TYR A 57 -6.41 6.45 6.14
N PHE A 58 -7.61 5.89 6.13
CA PHE A 58 -8.33 5.47 7.34
C PHE A 58 -7.97 4.05 7.78
N LEU A 59 -7.89 3.11 6.85
CA LEU A 59 -7.62 1.69 7.16
C LEU A 59 -6.30 1.43 7.89
N PRO A 60 -5.22 2.21 7.73
CA PRO A 60 -3.97 2.01 8.48
C PRO A 60 -4.15 2.02 10.01
N VAL A 61 -5.16 2.71 10.52
CA VAL A 61 -5.50 2.66 11.96
C VAL A 61 -5.89 1.24 12.37
N LEU A 62 -6.71 0.58 11.57
CA LEU A 62 -7.09 -0.82 11.78
C LEU A 62 -5.92 -1.78 11.52
N GLY A 63 -5.09 -1.47 10.51
CA GLY A 63 -3.88 -2.23 10.19
C GLY A 63 -2.88 -2.26 11.35
N GLY A 64 -2.71 -1.15 12.06
CA GLY A 64 -1.90 -1.07 13.28
C GLY A 64 -2.44 -1.97 14.40
N TRP A 65 -3.74 -1.88 14.66
CA TRP A 65 -4.41 -2.73 15.68
C TRP A 65 -4.30 -4.23 15.36
N VAL A 66 -4.40 -4.62 14.10
CA VAL A 66 -4.17 -6.01 13.68
C VAL A 66 -2.73 -6.43 13.92
N ALA A 67 -1.77 -5.55 13.60
CA ALA A 67 -0.35 -5.84 13.77
C ALA A 67 0.06 -6.03 15.23
N ASP A 68 -0.57 -5.32 16.15
CA ASP A 68 -0.35 -5.50 17.59
C ASP A 68 -0.73 -6.92 18.05
N LYS A 69 -1.68 -7.55 17.37
CA LYS A 69 -2.14 -8.92 17.71
C LYS A 69 -1.35 -10.04 17.05
N ILE A 70 -1.00 -9.89 15.77
CA ILE A 70 -0.38 -10.95 14.97
C ILE A 70 1.10 -10.73 14.67
N GLY A 71 1.62 -9.55 14.96
CA GLY A 71 3.00 -9.14 14.73
C GLY A 71 3.18 -8.30 13.46
N PHE A 72 4.06 -7.31 13.54
CA PHE A 72 4.30 -6.34 12.47
C PHE A 72 4.89 -6.97 11.20
N SER A 73 5.84 -7.90 11.35
CA SER A 73 6.47 -8.56 10.20
C SER A 73 5.48 -9.37 9.37
N LYS A 74 4.58 -10.11 10.04
CA LYS A 74 3.53 -10.89 9.36
C LYS A 74 2.53 -9.97 8.67
N CYS A 75 2.12 -8.88 9.32
CA CYS A 75 1.23 -7.88 8.73
C CYS A 75 1.82 -7.25 7.48
N VAL A 76 3.08 -6.82 7.54
CA VAL A 76 3.76 -6.19 6.39
C VAL A 76 3.87 -7.18 5.23
N THR A 77 4.29 -8.42 5.48
CA THR A 77 4.39 -9.45 4.44
C THR A 77 3.04 -9.76 3.82
N PHE A 78 2.01 -9.98 4.64
CA PHE A 78 0.65 -10.23 4.17
C PHE A 78 0.10 -9.02 3.39
N GLY A 79 0.35 -7.81 3.87
CA GLY A 79 -0.03 -6.57 3.19
C GLY A 79 0.56 -6.45 1.81
N ILE A 80 1.86 -6.76 1.64
CA ILE A 80 2.53 -6.76 0.33
C ILE A 80 1.88 -7.77 -0.63
N VAL A 81 1.62 -8.99 -0.16
CA VAL A 81 1.01 -10.04 -0.99
C VAL A 81 -0.39 -9.65 -1.44
N VAL A 82 -1.24 -9.18 -0.52
CA VAL A 82 -2.62 -8.76 -0.82
C VAL A 82 -2.61 -7.57 -1.79
N MET A 83 -1.76 -6.59 -1.56
CA MET A 83 -1.62 -5.42 -2.43
C MET A 83 -1.16 -5.82 -3.84
N PHE A 84 -0.16 -6.70 -3.94
CA PHE A 84 0.33 -7.23 -5.21
C PHE A 84 -0.77 -7.95 -6.00
N LEU A 85 -1.54 -8.81 -5.34
CA LEU A 85 -2.68 -9.48 -5.96
C LEU A 85 -3.76 -8.48 -6.41
N GLY A 86 -4.00 -7.43 -5.64
CA GLY A 86 -4.90 -6.35 -6.01
C GLY A 86 -4.45 -5.62 -7.27
N TYR A 87 -3.17 -5.29 -7.40
CA TYR A 87 -2.63 -4.69 -8.62
C TYR A 87 -2.66 -5.64 -9.81
N LEU A 88 -2.38 -6.93 -9.61
CA LEU A 88 -2.52 -7.93 -10.68
C LEU A 88 -3.97 -8.03 -11.16
N LEU A 89 -4.92 -8.07 -10.24
CA LEU A 89 -6.33 -8.11 -10.57
C LEU A 89 -6.77 -6.86 -11.37
N MET A 90 -6.24 -5.68 -11.00
CA MET A 90 -6.48 -4.44 -11.71
C MET A 90 -5.88 -4.40 -13.11
N ALA A 91 -4.78 -5.11 -13.33
CA ALA A 91 -4.09 -5.20 -14.62
C ALA A 91 -4.79 -6.11 -15.63
N ILE A 92 -5.73 -6.96 -15.21
CA ILE A 92 -6.46 -7.86 -16.11
C ILE A 92 -7.48 -7.06 -16.92
N PRO A 93 -7.41 -7.08 -18.26
CA PRO A 93 -8.39 -6.39 -19.10
C PRO A 93 -9.73 -7.14 -19.06
N ALA A 94 -10.65 -6.65 -18.26
CA ALA A 94 -11.97 -7.28 -18.06
C ALA A 94 -13.09 -6.64 -18.87
N GLY A 95 -12.79 -5.64 -19.70
CA GLY A 95 -13.77 -4.92 -20.50
C GLY A 95 -14.48 -3.80 -19.73
N GLN A 96 -15.78 -3.61 -20.03
CA GLN A 96 -16.56 -2.45 -19.57
C GLN A 96 -17.83 -2.85 -18.79
N GLY A 97 -18.11 -4.13 -18.65
CA GLY A 97 -19.34 -4.64 -18.05
C GLY A 97 -19.33 -4.66 -16.53
N THR A 98 -20.43 -5.11 -15.94
CA THR A 98 -20.59 -5.24 -14.49
C THR A 98 -19.50 -6.11 -13.86
N PHE A 99 -19.05 -7.16 -14.56
CA PHE A 99 -17.96 -8.01 -14.11
C PHE A 99 -16.65 -7.20 -13.96
N ALA A 100 -16.32 -6.36 -14.94
CA ALA A 100 -15.13 -5.51 -14.91
C ALA A 100 -15.18 -4.50 -13.75
N ILE A 101 -16.35 -3.90 -13.51
CA ILE A 101 -16.55 -2.98 -12.38
C ILE A 101 -16.37 -3.71 -11.05
N THR A 102 -16.99 -4.88 -10.88
CA THR A 102 -16.86 -5.69 -9.66
C THR A 102 -15.41 -6.08 -9.42
N MET A 103 -14.71 -6.54 -10.44
CA MET A 103 -13.30 -6.92 -10.36
C MET A 103 -12.42 -5.74 -9.96
N MET A 104 -12.65 -4.57 -10.54
CA MET A 104 -11.97 -3.34 -10.17
C MET A 104 -12.23 -2.96 -8.71
N MET A 105 -13.49 -3.00 -8.25
CA MET A 105 -13.84 -2.68 -6.86
C MET A 105 -13.16 -3.63 -5.86
N VAL A 106 -13.14 -4.93 -6.17
CA VAL A 106 -12.41 -5.92 -5.36
C VAL A 106 -10.92 -5.62 -5.35
N ALA A 107 -10.33 -5.29 -6.50
CA ALA A 107 -8.93 -4.92 -6.60
C ALA A 107 -8.60 -3.69 -5.75
N LEU A 108 -9.42 -2.64 -5.80
CA LEU A 108 -9.24 -1.44 -4.98
C LEU A 108 -9.33 -1.72 -3.48
N LEU A 109 -10.26 -2.60 -3.06
CA LEU A 109 -10.36 -3.04 -1.67
C LEU A 109 -9.10 -3.82 -1.25
N MET A 110 -8.61 -4.73 -2.08
CA MET A 110 -7.38 -5.48 -1.81
C MET A 110 -6.18 -4.54 -1.68
N ILE A 111 -6.03 -3.57 -2.59
CA ILE A 111 -4.96 -2.57 -2.53
C ILE A 111 -5.07 -1.75 -1.24
N SER A 112 -6.28 -1.31 -0.88
CA SER A 112 -6.51 -0.52 0.33
C SER A 112 -6.17 -1.31 1.60
N ILE A 113 -6.60 -2.56 1.71
CA ILE A 113 -6.30 -3.44 2.83
C ILE A 113 -4.79 -3.73 2.89
N GLY A 114 -4.18 -4.09 1.76
CA GLY A 114 -2.74 -4.35 1.68
C GLY A 114 -1.91 -3.14 2.10
N THR A 115 -2.24 -1.96 1.59
CA THR A 115 -1.59 -0.69 1.97
C THR A 115 -1.78 -0.39 3.45
N SER A 116 -2.95 -0.68 4.03
CA SER A 116 -3.22 -0.44 5.45
C SER A 116 -2.33 -1.30 6.36
N LEU A 117 -2.15 -2.57 6.01
CA LEU A 117 -1.30 -3.50 6.75
C LEU A 117 0.19 -3.19 6.57
N PHE A 118 0.56 -2.62 5.44
CA PHE A 118 1.95 -2.28 5.12
C PHE A 118 2.38 -0.94 5.70
N LYS A 119 1.66 0.14 5.38
CA LYS A 119 2.11 1.52 5.54
C LYS A 119 2.40 1.94 6.99
N GLY A 120 1.49 1.65 7.90
CA GLY A 120 1.66 2.00 9.32
C GLY A 120 2.71 1.13 10.01
N ASN A 121 2.76 -0.14 9.64
CA ASN A 121 3.60 -1.13 10.29
C ASN A 121 5.05 -1.16 9.79
N LEU A 122 5.30 -0.66 8.58
CA LEU A 122 6.64 -0.55 8.01
C LEU A 122 7.54 0.34 8.88
N GLN A 123 7.06 1.51 9.30
CA GLN A 123 7.82 2.44 10.14
C GLN A 123 8.16 1.83 11.50
N VAL A 124 7.23 1.08 12.09
CA VAL A 124 7.49 0.34 13.34
C VAL A 124 8.58 -0.71 13.15
N MET A 125 8.55 -1.42 12.01
CA MET A 125 9.60 -2.39 11.68
C MET A 125 10.97 -1.72 11.49
N VAL A 126 11.03 -0.56 10.83
CA VAL A 126 12.27 0.23 10.74
C VAL A 126 12.77 0.58 12.14
N GLY A 127 11.90 1.09 13.02
CA GLY A 127 12.28 1.38 14.41
C GLY A 127 12.88 0.18 15.14
N LYS A 128 12.27 -1.00 14.99
CA LYS A 128 12.75 -2.25 15.63
C LYS A 128 14.13 -2.72 15.15
N LEU A 129 14.56 -2.34 13.95
CA LEU A 129 15.92 -2.66 13.48
C LEU A 129 16.99 -1.95 14.32
N TYR A 130 16.64 -0.85 14.97
CA TYR A 130 17.54 -0.05 15.81
C TYR A 130 17.42 -0.36 17.30
N ASP A 131 16.63 -1.35 17.70
CA ASP A 131 16.57 -1.82 19.10
C ASP A 131 17.84 -2.58 19.51
N ALA A 132 18.62 -3.07 18.54
CA ALA A 132 19.91 -3.67 18.81
C ALA A 132 20.94 -2.60 19.26
N PRO A 133 21.72 -2.87 20.33
CA PRO A 133 22.64 -1.87 20.90
C PRO A 133 23.66 -1.29 19.90
N GLU A 134 24.05 -2.10 18.91
CA GLU A 134 25.02 -1.73 17.86
C GLU A 134 24.48 -0.68 16.87
N TYR A 135 23.16 -0.49 16.80
CA TYR A 135 22.50 0.43 15.87
C TYR A 135 21.74 1.56 16.57
N ALA A 136 21.59 1.52 17.90
CA ALA A 136 20.77 2.46 18.66
C ALA A 136 21.13 3.92 18.38
N ASP A 137 22.42 4.26 18.32
CA ASP A 137 22.92 5.61 18.07
C ASP A 137 22.64 6.13 16.64
N ARG A 138 22.16 5.29 15.76
CA ARG A 138 21.94 5.60 14.35
C ARG A 138 20.48 5.65 13.95
N ARG A 139 19.59 5.50 14.92
CA ARG A 139 18.14 5.48 14.71
C ARG A 139 17.65 6.69 13.94
N ASP A 140 18.05 7.90 14.36
CA ASP A 140 17.62 9.16 13.75
C ASP A 140 18.12 9.34 12.30
N SER A 141 19.19 8.66 11.92
CA SER A 141 19.71 8.68 10.55
C SER A 141 19.07 7.63 9.63
N GLY A 142 18.27 6.72 10.18
CA GLY A 142 17.57 5.66 9.45
C GLY A 142 16.13 6.02 9.04
N PHE A 143 15.59 7.07 9.64
CA PHE A 143 14.30 7.66 9.29
C PHE A 143 14.47 8.90 8.40
#